data_1b38cafdbf45cab9273f621dec5f25fb
#
_entry.id   1b38cafdbf45cab9273f621dec5f25fb
#
_cell.length_a   1.000
_cell.length_b   1.000
_cell.length_c   1.000
_cell.angle_alpha   90.00
_cell.angle_beta   90.00
_cell.angle_gamma   90.00
#
_symmetry.space_group_name_H-M   'P 1'
#
loop_
_entity.id
_entity.type
_entity.pdbx_description
1 polymer ?
#
loop_
_entity_poly.entity_id
_entity_poly.type
_entity_poly.pdbx_seq_one_letter_code
_entity_poly.pdbx_strand_id
1 'polypeptide(L)'
;MINKMNPTLRAAQLSGIRVITAMAQEIPDCVLLSIGEPDFDTPEIVRQAAKEALDAGLTHYPPTPGVPAFLEAISEFERKKGYDYTPNEIVATIGATEGLSLVFRGILNPGDEVIVPTPYFGMYRQIIELAGGVMVPLDTAGDDFQITKEKLLAAISPKTKGILLNSPNNPTGVCYHQETLEMLKE
;
A
#
# COMPACT_ATOMS: atom_id res chain seq x y z
N MET A 1 -25.76 16.79 6.27
CA MET A 1 -24.89 15.70 6.76
C MET A 1 -23.45 15.85 6.26
N ILE A 2 -23.23 16.11 4.98
CA ILE A 2 -21.89 16.28 4.35
C ILE A 2 -21.02 17.34 5.04
N ASN A 3 -21.60 18.44 5.52
CA ASN A 3 -20.86 19.51 6.22
C ASN A 3 -20.28 19.09 7.60
N LYS A 4 -20.64 17.91 8.11
CA LYS A 4 -20.10 17.36 9.37
C LYS A 4 -18.98 16.33 9.15
N MET A 5 -18.66 16.04 7.90
CA MET A 5 -17.55 15.12 7.56
C MET A 5 -16.20 15.80 7.79
N ASN A 6 -15.20 14.96 8.07
CA ASN A 6 -13.80 15.38 8.08
C ASN A 6 -13.49 16.13 6.77
N PRO A 7 -12.87 17.34 6.82
CA PRO A 7 -12.57 18.13 5.62
C PRO A 7 -11.74 17.37 4.57
N THR A 8 -10.77 16.57 4.99
CA THR A 8 -9.93 15.74 4.10
C THR A 8 -10.78 14.73 3.34
N LEU A 9 -11.69 14.02 4.05
CA LEU A 9 -12.61 13.08 3.39
C LEU A 9 -13.59 13.78 2.45
N ARG A 10 -14.03 14.98 2.81
CA ARG A 10 -14.94 15.76 1.95
C ARG A 10 -14.25 16.24 0.67
N ALA A 11 -12.95 16.54 0.74
CA ALA A 11 -12.14 16.94 -0.41
C ALA A 11 -11.64 15.74 -1.24
N ALA A 12 -11.74 14.52 -0.72
CA ALA A 12 -11.28 13.33 -1.42
C ALA A 12 -12.07 13.12 -2.72
N GLN A 13 -11.34 12.95 -3.80
CA GLN A 13 -11.93 12.62 -5.10
C GLN A 13 -12.09 11.10 -5.23
N LEU A 14 -13.12 10.68 -5.94
CA LEU A 14 -13.26 9.28 -6.33
C LEU A 14 -12.06 8.87 -7.19
N SER A 15 -11.58 7.65 -6.97
CA SER A 15 -10.51 7.09 -7.81
C SER A 15 -10.93 7.13 -9.29
N GLY A 16 -10.15 7.77 -10.14
CA GLY A 16 -10.38 7.80 -11.59
C GLY A 16 -10.52 6.41 -12.20
N ILE A 17 -9.76 5.44 -11.68
CA ILE A 17 -9.86 4.02 -12.09
C ILE A 17 -11.27 3.48 -11.86
N ARG A 18 -11.88 3.74 -10.70
CA ARG A 18 -13.25 3.28 -10.40
C ARG A 18 -14.29 3.91 -11.31
N VAL A 19 -14.12 5.19 -11.65
CA VAL A 19 -15.01 5.89 -12.59
C VAL A 19 -14.91 5.27 -13.97
N ILE A 20 -13.70 5.08 -14.48
CA ILE A 20 -13.45 4.45 -15.79
C ILE A 20 -13.98 3.00 -15.79
N THR A 21 -13.75 2.23 -14.75
CA THR A 21 -14.25 0.85 -14.64
C THR A 21 -15.79 0.82 -14.70
N ALA A 22 -16.46 1.70 -13.96
CA ALA A 22 -17.93 1.79 -14.01
C ALA A 22 -18.45 2.14 -15.41
N MET A 23 -17.82 3.09 -16.10
CA MET A 23 -18.17 3.44 -17.48
C MET A 23 -17.94 2.28 -18.45
N ALA A 24 -16.84 1.55 -18.30
CA ALA A 24 -16.50 0.42 -19.16
C ALA A 24 -17.44 -0.78 -18.97
N GLN A 25 -17.98 -0.97 -17.76
CA GLN A 25 -19.00 -2.01 -17.50
C GLN A 25 -20.33 -1.79 -18.23
N GLU A 26 -20.61 -0.55 -18.67
CA GLU A 26 -21.79 -0.23 -19.47
C GLU A 26 -21.62 -0.54 -20.97
N ILE A 27 -20.40 -0.85 -21.40
CA ILE A 27 -20.06 -1.15 -22.80
C ILE A 27 -20.02 -2.67 -23.00
N PRO A 28 -20.92 -3.24 -23.84
CA PRO A 28 -20.88 -4.66 -24.15
C PRO A 28 -19.52 -5.09 -24.70
N ASP A 29 -19.05 -6.26 -24.28
CA ASP A 29 -17.79 -6.88 -24.72
C ASP A 29 -16.53 -6.05 -24.45
N CYS A 30 -16.58 -5.09 -23.53
CA CYS A 30 -15.42 -4.29 -23.14
C CYS A 30 -14.42 -5.12 -22.34
N VAL A 31 -13.19 -5.18 -22.82
CA VAL A 31 -12.07 -5.81 -22.07
C VAL A 31 -11.59 -4.85 -21.01
N LEU A 32 -11.76 -5.20 -19.74
CA LEU A 32 -11.34 -4.40 -18.60
C LEU A 32 -9.87 -4.65 -18.26
N LEU A 33 -9.04 -3.59 -18.40
CA LEU A 33 -7.63 -3.59 -17.99
C LEU A 33 -7.35 -2.61 -16.83
N SER A 34 -8.41 -2.08 -16.22
CA SER A 34 -8.31 -1.04 -15.18
C SER A 34 -8.06 -1.59 -13.78
N ILE A 35 -8.40 -2.85 -13.52
CA ILE A 35 -8.18 -3.53 -12.24
C ILE A 35 -7.37 -4.79 -12.52
N GLY A 36 -6.23 -4.92 -11.81
CA GLY A 36 -5.40 -6.12 -11.87
C GLY A 36 -5.85 -7.12 -10.81
N GLU A 37 -6.44 -8.24 -11.26
CA GLU A 37 -6.78 -9.38 -10.42
C GLU A 37 -6.50 -10.68 -11.16
N PRO A 38 -6.18 -11.78 -10.45
CA PRO A 38 -6.04 -13.09 -11.08
C PRO A 38 -7.35 -13.51 -11.75
N ASP A 39 -7.26 -14.05 -12.97
CA ASP A 39 -8.39 -14.63 -13.72
C ASP A 39 -8.67 -16.09 -13.34
N PHE A 40 -7.85 -16.68 -12.47
CA PHE A 40 -8.02 -18.00 -11.90
C PHE A 40 -8.78 -17.96 -10.58
N ASP A 41 -9.60 -18.97 -10.34
CA ASP A 41 -10.17 -19.19 -9.02
C ASP A 41 -9.09 -19.41 -7.96
N THR A 42 -9.43 -19.10 -6.71
CA THR A 42 -8.56 -19.42 -5.57
C THR A 42 -8.21 -20.92 -5.56
N PRO A 43 -6.93 -21.29 -5.43
CA PRO A 43 -6.49 -22.68 -5.44
C PRO A 43 -7.29 -23.56 -4.47
N GLU A 44 -7.59 -24.80 -4.88
CA GLU A 44 -8.43 -25.72 -4.08
C GLU A 44 -7.91 -25.94 -2.68
N ILE A 45 -6.59 -26.06 -2.52
CA ILE A 45 -5.97 -26.23 -1.20
C ILE A 45 -6.29 -25.08 -0.23
N VAL A 46 -6.35 -23.84 -0.75
CA VAL A 46 -6.68 -22.65 0.06
C VAL A 46 -8.17 -22.65 0.41
N ARG A 47 -9.04 -22.95 -0.57
CA ARG A 47 -10.49 -23.04 -0.37
C ARG A 47 -10.84 -24.14 0.65
N GLN A 48 -10.19 -25.28 0.55
CA GLN A 48 -10.41 -26.41 1.45
C GLN A 48 -9.97 -26.05 2.88
N ALA A 49 -8.78 -25.45 3.06
CA ALA A 49 -8.31 -25.03 4.37
C ALA A 49 -9.26 -24.00 5.03
N ALA A 50 -9.84 -23.09 4.24
CA ALA A 50 -10.82 -22.13 4.76
C ALA A 50 -12.11 -22.83 5.23
N LYS A 51 -12.62 -23.83 4.50
CA LYS A 51 -13.79 -24.63 4.91
C LYS A 51 -13.51 -25.39 6.20
N GLU A 52 -12.37 -26.06 6.28
CA GLU A 52 -11.95 -26.82 7.46
C GLU A 52 -11.81 -25.91 8.70
N ALA A 53 -11.27 -24.70 8.54
CA ALA A 53 -11.19 -23.72 9.62
C ALA A 53 -12.57 -23.28 10.12
N LEU A 54 -13.54 -23.09 9.22
CA LEU A 54 -14.93 -22.78 9.58
C LEU A 54 -15.59 -23.96 10.31
N ASP A 55 -15.45 -25.17 9.78
CA ASP A 55 -16.02 -26.39 10.36
C ASP A 55 -15.41 -26.69 11.75
N ALA A 56 -14.14 -26.35 11.95
CA ALA A 56 -13.46 -26.43 13.23
C ALA A 56 -13.84 -25.31 14.23
N GLY A 57 -14.71 -24.37 13.83
CA GLY A 57 -15.15 -23.27 14.69
C GLY A 57 -14.08 -22.21 14.93
N LEU A 58 -13.07 -22.05 14.06
CA LEU A 58 -12.04 -21.01 14.14
C LEU A 58 -12.60 -19.63 13.74
N THR A 59 -13.67 -19.21 14.43
CA THR A 59 -14.46 -18.00 14.10
C THR A 59 -14.53 -17.00 15.25
N HIS A 60 -13.65 -17.16 16.23
CA HIS A 60 -13.57 -16.27 17.40
C HIS A 60 -12.48 -15.21 17.24
N TYR A 61 -12.48 -14.22 18.13
CA TYR A 61 -11.48 -13.16 18.12
C TYR A 61 -10.05 -13.70 18.24
N PRO A 62 -9.16 -13.39 17.28
CA PRO A 62 -7.75 -13.69 17.43
C PRO A 62 -7.08 -12.69 18.40
N PRO A 63 -5.84 -12.95 18.83
CA PRO A 63 -4.97 -11.92 19.40
C PRO A 63 -4.82 -10.72 18.45
N THR A 64 -4.63 -9.51 19.00
CA THR A 64 -4.58 -8.26 18.24
C THR A 64 -3.59 -8.27 17.06
N PRO A 65 -2.36 -8.84 17.16
CA PRO A 65 -1.46 -8.90 16.02
C PRO A 65 -1.89 -9.88 14.92
N GLY A 66 -2.74 -10.82 15.24
CA GLY A 66 -3.18 -11.90 14.34
C GLY A 66 -3.13 -13.28 14.96
N VAL A 67 -3.57 -14.28 14.21
CA VAL A 67 -3.52 -15.71 14.63
C VAL A 67 -2.05 -16.16 14.72
N PRO A 68 -1.57 -16.71 15.85
CA PRO A 68 -0.16 -17.08 16.02
C PRO A 68 0.38 -17.98 14.90
N ALA A 69 -0.33 -19.02 14.51
CA ALA A 69 0.08 -19.91 13.42
C ALA A 69 0.26 -19.17 12.08
N PHE A 70 -0.53 -18.11 11.81
CA PHE A 70 -0.39 -17.30 10.62
C PHE A 70 0.87 -16.41 10.68
N LEU A 71 1.15 -15.80 11.85
CA LEU A 71 2.35 -14.98 12.04
C LEU A 71 3.63 -15.83 11.95
N GLU A 72 3.61 -17.05 12.50
CA GLU A 72 4.70 -18.02 12.37
C GLU A 72 4.94 -18.39 10.90
N ALA A 73 3.87 -18.70 10.15
CA ALA A 73 3.98 -19.04 8.74
C ALA A 73 4.56 -17.87 7.91
N ILE A 74 4.19 -16.62 8.22
CA ILE A 74 4.79 -15.43 7.58
C ILE A 74 6.27 -15.33 7.94
N SER A 75 6.64 -15.48 9.22
CA SER A 75 8.04 -15.45 9.66
C SER A 75 8.89 -16.48 8.92
N GLU A 76 8.42 -17.71 8.81
CA GLU A 76 9.10 -18.76 8.05
C GLU A 76 9.22 -18.44 6.55
N PHE A 77 8.18 -17.89 5.95
CA PHE A 77 8.17 -17.51 4.55
C PHE A 77 9.17 -16.38 4.26
N GLU A 78 9.24 -15.37 5.11
CA GLU A 78 10.19 -14.26 4.95
C GLU A 78 11.62 -14.71 5.21
N ARG A 79 11.85 -15.62 6.16
CA ARG A 79 13.18 -16.21 6.40
C ARG A 79 13.73 -16.96 5.18
N LYS A 80 12.88 -17.63 4.40
CA LYS A 80 13.31 -18.26 3.13
C LYS A 80 13.78 -17.26 2.09
N LYS A 81 13.39 -15.99 2.21
CA LYS A 81 13.86 -14.89 1.35
C LYS A 81 15.08 -14.16 1.93
N GLY A 82 15.55 -14.53 3.12
CA GLY A 82 16.67 -13.90 3.79
C GLY A 82 16.30 -12.81 4.80
N TYR A 83 15.01 -12.64 5.13
CA TYR A 83 14.55 -11.70 6.14
C TYR A 83 14.23 -12.42 7.45
N ASP A 84 14.88 -12.05 8.53
CA ASP A 84 14.73 -12.72 9.83
C ASP A 84 13.76 -11.96 10.75
N TYR A 85 12.51 -11.86 10.34
CA TYR A 85 11.44 -11.32 11.18
C TYR A 85 10.89 -12.40 12.11
N THR A 86 10.79 -12.07 13.39
CA THR A 86 10.09 -12.90 14.38
C THR A 86 8.57 -12.67 14.32
N PRO A 87 7.73 -13.60 14.79
CA PRO A 87 6.29 -13.40 14.85
C PRO A 87 5.84 -12.15 15.62
N ASN A 88 6.67 -11.69 16.60
CA ASN A 88 6.38 -10.47 17.37
C ASN A 88 6.61 -9.16 16.61
N GLU A 89 7.26 -9.22 15.45
CA GLU A 89 7.52 -8.08 14.56
C GLU A 89 6.52 -8.02 13.40
N ILE A 90 5.52 -8.90 13.42
CA ILE A 90 4.54 -9.06 12.34
C ILE A 90 3.15 -8.72 12.87
N VAL A 91 2.39 -7.96 12.09
CA VAL A 91 0.98 -7.66 12.35
C VAL A 91 0.16 -8.00 11.10
N ALA A 92 -0.87 -8.81 11.27
CA ALA A 92 -1.83 -9.10 10.22
C ALA A 92 -2.80 -7.93 10.04
N THR A 93 -3.02 -7.53 8.79
CA THR A 93 -3.94 -6.44 8.44
C THR A 93 -4.89 -6.85 7.33
N ILE A 94 -6.04 -6.18 7.22
CA ILE A 94 -6.99 -6.39 6.13
C ILE A 94 -6.47 -5.65 4.89
N GLY A 95 -5.50 -6.27 4.24
CA GLY A 95 -4.78 -5.74 3.08
C GLY A 95 -3.74 -4.67 3.43
N ALA A 96 -2.88 -4.35 2.45
CA ALA A 96 -1.81 -3.36 2.58
C ALA A 96 -2.33 -1.94 2.88
N THR A 97 -3.55 -1.62 2.47
CA THR A 97 -4.16 -0.30 2.73
C THR A 97 -4.36 -0.04 4.21
N GLU A 98 -4.82 -1.04 4.97
CA GLU A 98 -4.91 -0.93 6.43
C GLU A 98 -3.51 -0.84 7.04
N GLY A 99 -2.58 -1.68 6.61
CA GLY A 99 -1.18 -1.65 7.06
C GLY A 99 -0.56 -0.26 6.91
N LEU A 100 -0.66 0.34 5.74
CA LEU A 100 -0.19 1.71 5.49
C LEU A 100 -0.91 2.74 6.39
N SER A 101 -2.22 2.59 6.57
CA SER A 101 -3.00 3.49 7.44
C SER A 101 -2.54 3.43 8.89
N LEU A 102 -2.24 2.23 9.40
CA LEU A 102 -1.71 2.03 10.75
C LEU A 102 -0.32 2.64 10.90
N VAL A 103 0.57 2.38 9.94
CA VAL A 103 1.94 2.93 9.95
C VAL A 103 1.90 4.46 9.96
N PHE A 104 1.21 5.09 9.01
CA PHE A 104 1.19 6.55 8.95
C PHE A 104 0.51 7.21 10.15
N ARG A 105 -0.55 6.62 10.69
CA ARG A 105 -1.15 7.12 11.95
C ARG A 105 -0.22 6.95 13.15
N GLY A 106 0.65 5.95 13.13
CA GLY A 106 1.62 5.72 14.20
C GLY A 106 2.84 6.64 14.16
N ILE A 107 3.26 7.10 12.97
CA ILE A 107 4.51 7.85 12.81
C ILE A 107 4.35 9.33 12.47
N LEU A 108 3.20 9.76 11.92
CA LEU A 108 3.00 11.14 11.47
C LEU A 108 2.35 12.00 12.55
N ASN A 109 2.91 13.20 12.74
CA ASN A 109 2.25 14.31 13.41
C ASN A 109 1.59 15.22 12.37
N PRO A 110 0.64 16.08 12.77
CA PRO A 110 0.05 17.05 11.87
C PRO A 110 1.08 17.94 11.19
N GLY A 111 1.10 17.88 9.85
CA GLY A 111 2.01 18.66 9.01
C GLY A 111 3.35 18.00 8.70
N ASP A 112 3.63 16.79 9.21
CA ASP A 112 4.77 15.98 8.77
C ASP A 112 4.63 15.62 7.28
N GLU A 113 5.72 15.64 6.54
CA GLU A 113 5.76 15.44 5.11
C GLU A 113 6.22 14.02 4.76
N VAL A 114 5.53 13.41 3.79
CA VAL A 114 5.91 12.13 3.19
C VAL A 114 6.15 12.33 1.70
N ILE A 115 7.37 12.10 1.24
CA ILE A 115 7.73 12.16 -0.17
C ILE A 115 7.19 10.90 -0.86
N VAL A 116 6.50 11.08 -1.99
CA VAL A 116 5.94 9.99 -2.78
C VAL A 116 6.31 10.16 -4.24
N PRO A 117 7.13 9.25 -4.80
CA PRO A 117 7.44 9.25 -6.24
C PRO A 117 6.18 9.13 -7.09
N THR A 118 6.09 9.90 -8.16
CA THR A 118 4.96 9.90 -9.08
C THR A 118 5.35 9.29 -10.44
N PRO A 119 4.44 8.53 -11.09
CA PRO A 119 3.08 8.19 -10.69
C PRO A 119 3.04 7.16 -9.56
N TYR A 120 1.94 7.18 -8.78
CA TYR A 120 1.78 6.34 -7.58
C TYR A 120 0.37 5.75 -7.48
N PHE A 121 0.20 4.77 -6.61
CA PHE A 121 -1.12 4.21 -6.29
C PHE A 121 -2.00 5.25 -5.58
N GLY A 122 -3.13 5.60 -6.18
CA GLY A 122 -3.94 6.76 -5.80
C GLY A 122 -4.38 6.87 -4.34
N MET A 123 -4.37 5.76 -3.58
CA MET A 123 -4.73 5.77 -2.17
C MET A 123 -3.65 6.36 -1.25
N TYR A 124 -2.39 6.44 -1.67
CA TYR A 124 -1.30 6.92 -0.82
C TYR A 124 -1.54 8.33 -0.29
N ARG A 125 -1.94 9.26 -1.17
CA ARG A 125 -2.29 10.63 -0.77
C ARG A 125 -3.36 10.65 0.32
N GLN A 126 -4.45 9.93 0.10
CA GLN A 126 -5.58 9.93 1.04
C GLN A 126 -5.18 9.34 2.41
N ILE A 127 -4.41 8.28 2.42
CA ILE A 127 -3.94 7.63 3.66
C ILE A 127 -3.04 8.58 4.46
N ILE A 128 -2.08 9.24 3.79
CA ILE A 128 -1.17 10.21 4.41
C ILE A 128 -1.94 11.41 4.97
N GLU A 129 -2.82 12.02 4.17
CA GLU A 129 -3.59 13.19 4.58
C GLU A 129 -4.61 12.89 5.69
N LEU A 130 -5.21 11.69 5.69
CA LEU A 130 -6.09 11.24 6.79
C LEU A 130 -5.33 10.96 8.09
N ALA A 131 -4.04 10.66 8.00
CA ALA A 131 -3.16 10.56 9.16
C ALA A 131 -2.64 11.92 9.69
N GLY A 132 -3.04 13.03 9.02
CA GLY A 132 -2.61 14.38 9.38
C GLY A 132 -1.32 14.82 8.67
N GLY A 133 -0.73 13.98 7.84
CA GLY A 133 0.47 14.29 7.07
C GLY A 133 0.20 15.10 5.80
N VAL A 134 1.27 15.51 5.15
CA VAL A 134 1.28 16.19 3.85
C VAL A 134 2.03 15.32 2.86
N MET A 135 1.39 14.96 1.75
CA MET A 135 2.08 14.25 0.67
C MET A 135 2.86 15.22 -0.20
N VAL A 136 4.17 15.00 -0.33
CA VAL A 136 5.07 15.73 -1.22
C VAL A 136 5.33 14.88 -2.47
N PRO A 137 4.77 15.24 -3.64
CA PRO A 137 5.00 14.49 -4.86
C PRO A 137 6.42 14.71 -5.38
N LEU A 138 7.09 13.62 -5.79
CA LEU A 138 8.40 13.63 -6.43
C LEU A 138 8.25 13.15 -7.88
N ASP A 139 8.34 14.06 -8.85
CA ASP A 139 8.18 13.70 -10.26
C ASP A 139 9.35 12.87 -10.78
N THR A 140 9.07 11.63 -11.21
CA THR A 140 10.07 10.71 -11.77
C THR A 140 9.83 10.37 -13.24
N ALA A 141 8.79 10.94 -13.88
CA ALA A 141 8.40 10.57 -15.25
C ALA A 141 9.48 10.83 -16.30
N GLY A 142 10.31 11.86 -16.10
CA GLY A 142 11.42 12.19 -17.01
C GLY A 142 12.73 11.43 -16.76
N ASP A 143 12.79 10.56 -15.75
CA ASP A 143 13.99 9.85 -15.30
C ASP A 143 13.78 8.32 -15.30
N ASP A 144 13.06 7.80 -16.28
CA ASP A 144 12.70 6.38 -16.38
C ASP A 144 12.05 5.82 -15.11
N PHE A 145 11.28 6.68 -14.42
CA PHE A 145 10.65 6.43 -13.12
C PHE A 145 11.64 6.09 -11.99
N GLN A 146 12.90 6.52 -12.10
CA GLN A 146 13.90 6.46 -11.06
C GLN A 146 13.92 7.73 -10.22
N ILE A 147 14.33 7.61 -8.95
CA ILE A 147 14.54 8.76 -8.06
C ILE A 147 15.95 9.28 -8.28
N THR A 148 16.09 10.55 -8.65
CA THR A 148 17.40 11.21 -8.75
C THR A 148 17.76 11.94 -7.45
N LYS A 149 19.06 11.99 -7.13
CA LYS A 149 19.56 12.67 -5.92
C LYS A 149 19.16 14.15 -5.91
N GLU A 150 19.26 14.82 -7.05
CA GLU A 150 18.90 16.23 -7.19
C GLU A 150 17.44 16.49 -6.82
N LYS A 151 16.50 15.75 -7.42
CA LYS A 151 15.07 15.91 -7.16
C LYS A 151 14.71 15.53 -5.73
N LEU A 152 15.34 14.48 -5.21
CA LEU A 152 15.12 14.05 -3.82
C LEU A 152 15.55 15.14 -2.84
N LEU A 153 16.76 15.67 -2.98
CA LEU A 153 17.27 16.73 -2.12
C LEU A 153 16.43 18.01 -2.21
N ALA A 154 15.89 18.34 -3.39
CA ALA A 154 14.97 19.46 -3.55
C ALA A 154 13.61 19.25 -2.88
N ALA A 155 13.17 18.00 -2.71
CA ALA A 155 11.90 17.66 -2.06
C ALA A 155 12.01 17.53 -0.53
N ILE A 156 13.21 17.33 0.01
CA ILE A 156 13.45 17.20 1.45
C ILE A 156 13.31 18.57 2.14
N SER A 157 12.57 18.60 3.23
CA SER A 157 12.43 19.77 4.11
C SER A 157 12.63 19.34 5.57
N PRO A 158 12.72 20.29 6.52
CA PRO A 158 12.75 19.97 7.96
C PRO A 158 11.51 19.22 8.47
N LYS A 159 10.44 19.16 7.68
CA LYS A 159 9.20 18.44 7.98
C LYS A 159 9.15 17.03 7.37
N THR A 160 10.10 16.69 6.52
CA THR A 160 10.14 15.38 5.87
C THR A 160 10.33 14.30 6.91
N LYS A 161 9.33 13.42 7.01
CA LYS A 161 9.31 12.29 7.94
C LYS A 161 9.77 11.00 7.28
N GLY A 162 9.54 10.87 5.99
CA GLY A 162 9.93 9.66 5.26
C GLY A 162 9.61 9.74 3.78
N ILE A 163 9.99 8.66 3.08
CA ILE A 163 9.73 8.43 1.67
C ILE A 163 8.93 7.13 1.55
N LEU A 164 7.82 7.15 0.80
CA LEU A 164 7.08 5.95 0.48
C LEU A 164 7.61 5.37 -0.82
N LEU A 165 8.23 4.20 -0.73
CA LEU A 165 8.75 3.45 -1.88
C LEU A 165 7.83 2.28 -2.22
N ASN A 166 7.56 2.08 -3.50
CA ASN A 166 6.84 0.92 -4.03
C ASN A 166 7.62 0.34 -5.22
N SER A 167 8.12 -0.89 -5.07
CA SER A 167 8.91 -1.57 -6.11
C SER A 167 8.58 -3.08 -6.11
N PRO A 168 8.12 -3.66 -7.23
CA PRO A 168 7.70 -2.99 -8.46
C PRO A 168 6.61 -1.93 -8.21
N ASN A 169 6.70 -0.78 -8.89
CA ASN A 169 5.79 0.34 -8.65
C ASN A 169 4.39 0.09 -9.25
N ASN A 170 3.37 0.45 -8.54
CA ASN A 170 2.02 0.59 -9.06
C ASN A 170 1.76 2.10 -9.34
N PRO A 171 1.52 2.54 -10.63
CA PRO A 171 1.07 1.72 -11.76
C PRO A 171 2.14 1.37 -12.82
N THR A 172 3.38 1.82 -12.71
CA THR A 172 4.36 1.75 -13.81
C THR A 172 4.94 0.34 -14.05
N GLY A 173 4.93 -0.52 -13.03
CA GLY A 173 5.60 -1.82 -13.06
C GLY A 173 7.13 -1.76 -12.95
N VAL A 174 7.71 -0.55 -12.85
CA VAL A 174 9.17 -0.35 -12.81
C VAL A 174 9.72 -0.70 -11.43
N CYS A 175 10.87 -1.37 -11.41
CA CYS A 175 11.68 -1.57 -10.21
C CYS A 175 12.75 -0.47 -10.10
N TYR A 176 13.09 -0.06 -8.88
CA TYR A 176 14.22 0.83 -8.67
C TYR A 176 15.54 0.11 -8.96
N HIS A 177 16.46 0.80 -9.63
CA HIS A 177 17.80 0.31 -9.88
C HIS A 177 18.61 0.23 -8.59
N GLN A 178 19.66 -0.59 -8.59
CA GLN A 178 20.56 -0.73 -7.45
C GLN A 178 21.17 0.61 -7.03
N GLU A 179 21.58 1.41 -8.01
CA GLU A 179 22.17 2.74 -7.80
C GLU A 179 21.18 3.69 -7.11
N THR A 180 19.88 3.63 -7.48
CA THR A 180 18.82 4.41 -6.81
C THR A 180 18.67 3.99 -5.36
N LEU A 181 18.67 2.67 -5.08
CA LEU A 181 18.55 2.15 -3.72
C LEU A 181 19.78 2.47 -2.86
N GLU A 182 20.97 2.47 -3.43
CA GLU A 182 22.20 2.84 -2.73
C GLU A 182 22.21 4.34 -2.41
N MET A 183 21.83 5.19 -3.34
CA MET A 183 21.69 6.63 -3.14
C MET A 183 20.71 6.97 -2.02
N LEU A 184 19.64 6.21 -1.88
CA LEU A 184 18.63 6.41 -0.82
C LEU A 184 19.14 6.03 0.59
N LYS A 185 20.21 5.28 0.72
CA LYS A 185 20.84 4.94 2.02
C LYS A 185 21.74 6.04 2.57
N GLU A 186 22.25 6.94 1.71
CA GLU A 186 23.11 8.07 2.08
C GLU A 186 22.32 9.21 2.75
#